data_b05d609241fa77b39b77244408215811
#
_entry.id   b05d609241fa77b39b77244408215811
#
_cell.length_a   1.000
_cell.length_b   1.000
_cell.length_c   1.000
_cell.angle_alpha   90.00
_cell.angle_beta   90.00
_cell.angle_gamma   90.00
#
_symmetry.space_group_name_H-M   'P 1'
#
loop_
_entity.id
_entity.type
_entity.pdbx_description
1 polymer ?
#
loop_
_entity_poly.entity_id
_entity_poly.type
_entity_poly.pdbx_seq_one_letter_code
_entity_poly.pdbx_strand_id
1 'polypeptide(L)'
;MKHTKFITLTVGMFFALSSFGNTSEDPLKIVQKSILEDPLMEQISRMAHHIVSTGLNAGDGYGEVWIRDFNTFIQVAMDVMPDQQVQECLNTFFHFQGEGGDIVDGYMDIRKANLNDPEGYRYRLSETCPQYAAHKNTVETDHETSLVQAVYQYVKKSQNTAYLQTVINGKTVEQRMNEALQYLMNEKFNKQYGLITGATTADWGDVQPEHPWGVAIDDNTHYTIDIYDNAMLVLAIDNFKEIAINKAYGEKWESVKKQLMTNIRKHLWDSQRQKFIPHIYLNGSPFPETFDENQVYYHGGTAVAILAGLLTKEEIAHANQRMLENVEKAHAQTIGLTMYPTYPTGSFQNVGMHPYGYQNGGDWTWFGARMIWGLTENGFIKEAYEELKPMLERVVKNNGFNEWYTPAGESKGSGTFRGEAGVLCRAIEGLRKWAENYQSVSVEEAQGGMVLFTFGQSNSANHGIGKYQPEHQVYNYFEGRLYPSS
;
A
#
# COMPACT_ATOMS: atom_id res chain seq x y z
N MET A 1 -34.71 -14.21 53.25
CA MET A 1 -33.84 -13.42 52.39
C MET A 1 -32.45 -13.40 53.01
N LYS A 2 -31.52 -14.22 52.50
CA LYS A 2 -30.13 -14.27 52.99
C LYS A 2 -29.23 -13.55 51.97
N HIS A 3 -28.60 -12.46 52.38
CA HIS A 3 -27.62 -11.74 51.62
C HIS A 3 -26.29 -12.49 51.65
N THR A 4 -25.84 -12.99 50.49
CA THR A 4 -24.51 -13.55 50.35
C THR A 4 -23.58 -12.42 49.94
N LYS A 5 -22.65 -12.03 50.82
CA LYS A 5 -21.56 -11.10 50.51
C LYS A 5 -20.46 -11.85 49.77
N PHE A 6 -20.18 -11.45 48.57
CA PHE A 6 -18.96 -11.87 47.88
C PHE A 6 -17.77 -11.07 48.46
N ILE A 7 -16.84 -11.79 49.05
CA ILE A 7 -15.52 -11.25 49.45
C ILE A 7 -14.59 -11.48 48.28
N THR A 8 -14.19 -10.38 47.63
CA THR A 8 -13.13 -10.40 46.63
C THR A 8 -11.80 -10.45 47.38
N LEU A 9 -11.12 -11.60 47.31
CA LEU A 9 -9.78 -11.80 47.87
C LEU A 9 -8.78 -11.27 46.85
N THR A 10 -8.21 -10.09 47.10
CA THR A 10 -7.10 -9.55 46.32
C THR A 10 -5.83 -10.21 46.85
N VAL A 11 -5.30 -11.21 46.13
CA VAL A 11 -3.98 -11.79 46.42
C VAL A 11 -2.95 -10.88 45.82
N GLY A 12 -2.37 -10.02 46.64
CA GLY A 12 -1.16 -9.25 46.28
C GLY A 12 0.04 -10.18 46.24
N MET A 13 0.49 -10.56 45.06
CA MET A 13 1.74 -11.28 44.89
C MET A 13 2.87 -10.24 44.78
N PHE A 14 3.59 -10.00 45.84
CA PHE A 14 4.84 -9.24 45.80
C PHE A 14 5.91 -10.13 45.18
N PHE A 15 6.27 -9.86 43.92
CA PHE A 15 7.53 -10.37 43.35
C PHE A 15 8.65 -9.45 43.80
N ALA A 16 9.54 -9.96 44.64
CA ALA A 16 10.83 -9.33 44.85
C ALA A 16 11.64 -9.44 43.56
N LEU A 17 11.90 -8.32 42.91
CA LEU A 17 12.85 -8.22 41.80
C LEU A 17 14.26 -8.46 42.36
N SER A 18 14.70 -9.72 42.35
CA SER A 18 16.13 -10.03 42.48
C SER A 18 16.83 -9.51 41.23
N SER A 19 17.86 -8.71 41.45
CA SER A 19 18.75 -8.19 40.44
C SER A 19 19.40 -9.32 39.63
N PHE A 20 18.82 -9.68 38.50
CA PHE A 20 19.55 -10.43 37.49
C PHE A 20 20.41 -9.46 36.70
N GLY A 21 21.66 -9.34 37.09
CA GLY A 21 22.71 -8.71 36.32
C GLY A 21 23.04 -9.57 35.09
N ASN A 22 22.22 -9.44 34.06
CA ASN A 22 22.63 -9.72 32.71
C ASN A 22 21.96 -8.63 31.86
N THR A 23 22.73 -7.62 31.51
CA THR A 23 22.37 -6.60 30.54
C THR A 23 22.35 -7.26 29.16
N SER A 24 21.32 -8.03 28.85
CA SER A 24 21.09 -8.42 27.46
C SER A 24 20.84 -7.13 26.69
N GLU A 25 21.68 -6.86 25.70
CA GLU A 25 21.54 -5.70 24.82
C GLU A 25 20.11 -5.70 24.25
N ASP A 26 19.50 -4.51 24.17
CA ASP A 26 18.17 -4.35 23.62
C ASP A 26 18.10 -4.92 22.20
N PRO A 27 17.26 -5.92 21.91
CA PRO A 27 17.18 -6.51 20.57
C PRO A 27 16.91 -5.46 19.50
N LEU A 28 16.11 -4.42 19.79
CA LEU A 28 15.86 -3.34 18.85
C LEU A 28 17.07 -2.39 18.67
N LYS A 29 17.98 -2.27 19.66
CA LYS A 29 19.26 -1.58 19.46
C LYS A 29 20.17 -2.31 18.49
N ILE A 30 20.16 -3.62 18.51
CA ILE A 30 20.93 -4.43 17.55
C ILE A 30 20.36 -4.19 16.14
N VAL A 31 19.03 -4.21 15.99
CA VAL A 31 18.38 -3.93 14.70
C VAL A 31 18.62 -2.48 14.26
N GLN A 32 18.51 -1.51 15.17
CA GLN A 32 18.84 -0.10 14.93
C GLN A 32 20.24 0.07 14.34
N LYS A 33 21.23 -0.53 15.01
CA LYS A 33 22.61 -0.47 14.56
C LYS A 33 22.77 -1.12 13.19
N SER A 34 22.16 -2.28 12.98
CA SER A 34 22.21 -2.98 11.69
C SER A 34 21.63 -2.13 10.55
N ILE A 35 20.50 -1.44 10.78
CA ILE A 35 19.87 -0.55 9.79
C ILE A 35 20.80 0.65 9.47
N LEU A 36 21.38 1.29 10.50
CA LEU A 36 22.22 2.47 10.32
C LEU A 36 23.56 2.16 9.64
N GLU A 37 24.09 0.96 9.86
CA GLU A 37 25.38 0.51 9.31
C GLU A 37 25.25 -0.28 7.99
N ASP A 38 24.01 -0.54 7.49
CA ASP A 38 23.80 -1.32 6.26
C ASP A 38 24.20 -0.52 5.01
N PRO A 39 25.30 -0.88 4.32
CA PRO A 39 25.75 -0.15 3.14
C PRO A 39 24.82 -0.33 1.93
N LEU A 40 24.04 -1.43 1.89
CA LEU A 40 23.14 -1.69 0.78
C LEU A 40 22.00 -0.67 0.72
N MET A 41 21.47 -0.26 1.88
CA MET A 41 20.40 0.74 1.93
C MET A 41 20.83 2.05 1.25
N GLU A 42 22.04 2.53 1.53
CA GLU A 42 22.54 3.75 0.90
C GLU A 42 22.87 3.56 -0.57
N GLN A 43 23.46 2.42 -0.92
CA GLN A 43 23.76 2.09 -2.32
C GLN A 43 22.49 2.07 -3.17
N ILE A 44 21.45 1.35 -2.70
CA ILE A 44 20.17 1.22 -3.43
C ILE A 44 19.45 2.57 -3.52
N SER A 45 19.45 3.38 -2.44
CA SER A 45 18.89 4.74 -2.50
C SER A 45 19.57 5.60 -3.56
N ARG A 46 20.91 5.58 -3.65
CA ARG A 46 21.63 6.30 -4.72
C ARG A 46 21.28 5.79 -6.12
N MET A 47 21.18 4.46 -6.30
CA MET A 47 20.77 3.87 -7.58
C MET A 47 19.35 4.29 -7.95
N ALA A 48 18.41 4.30 -6.99
CA ALA A 48 17.04 4.74 -7.20
C ALA A 48 16.96 6.22 -7.59
N HIS A 49 17.66 7.10 -6.90
CA HIS A 49 17.75 8.52 -7.25
C HIS A 49 18.32 8.71 -8.67
N HIS A 50 19.36 7.97 -9.01
CA HIS A 50 19.94 8.03 -10.36
C HIS A 50 18.92 7.60 -11.42
N ILE A 51 18.25 6.46 -11.25
CA ILE A 51 17.28 5.96 -12.24
C ILE A 51 16.09 6.91 -12.38
N VAL A 52 15.53 7.41 -11.28
CA VAL A 52 14.39 8.33 -11.32
C VAL A 52 14.79 9.67 -11.94
N SER A 53 16.03 10.15 -11.76
CA SER A 53 16.50 11.39 -12.40
C SER A 53 16.51 11.35 -13.92
N THR A 54 16.43 10.14 -14.54
CA THR A 54 16.49 9.98 -16.00
C THR A 54 15.14 10.13 -16.71
N GLY A 55 14.01 10.19 -15.97
CA GLY A 55 12.69 10.35 -16.57
C GLY A 55 11.54 10.02 -15.62
N LEU A 56 10.31 10.19 -16.12
CA LEU A 56 9.07 9.95 -15.37
C LEU A 56 8.23 8.78 -15.91
N ASN A 57 8.62 8.16 -17.03
CA ASN A 57 7.98 6.92 -17.51
C ASN A 57 8.31 5.75 -16.57
N ALA A 58 7.52 4.67 -16.62
CA ALA A 58 7.64 3.55 -15.69
C ALA A 58 9.00 2.82 -15.77
N GLY A 59 9.53 2.63 -16.99
CA GLY A 59 10.80 1.95 -17.23
C GLY A 59 11.22 2.02 -18.70
N ASP A 60 12.26 1.31 -19.08
CA ASP A 60 12.81 1.33 -20.45
C ASP A 60 11.90 0.65 -21.48
N GLY A 61 11.00 -0.23 -21.05
CA GLY A 61 9.97 -0.84 -21.88
C GLY A 61 8.74 0.03 -22.13
N TYR A 62 8.62 1.20 -21.48
CA TYR A 62 7.43 2.05 -21.53
C TYR A 62 7.72 3.45 -22.07
N GLY A 63 6.84 3.92 -22.96
CA GLY A 63 6.85 5.31 -23.42
C GLY A 63 6.01 6.24 -22.54
N GLU A 64 5.13 5.67 -21.73
CA GLU A 64 4.10 6.34 -20.95
C GLU A 64 4.58 6.72 -19.55
N VAL A 65 3.98 7.78 -19.05
CA VAL A 65 3.94 8.10 -17.62
C VAL A 65 2.64 7.53 -17.07
N TRP A 66 2.74 6.45 -16.31
CA TRP A 66 1.60 5.78 -15.67
C TRP A 66 1.37 6.36 -14.28
N ILE A 67 0.12 6.66 -13.94
CA ILE A 67 -0.19 7.27 -12.63
C ILE A 67 0.08 6.31 -11.46
N ARG A 68 -0.18 5.02 -11.65
CA ARG A 68 0.07 4.00 -10.65
C ARG A 68 1.55 3.91 -10.31
N ASP A 69 2.43 3.93 -11.34
CA ASP A 69 3.88 3.95 -11.16
C ASP A 69 4.36 5.26 -10.57
N PHE A 70 3.94 6.39 -11.14
CA PHE A 70 4.35 7.70 -10.67
C PHE A 70 4.03 7.93 -9.19
N ASN A 71 2.87 7.46 -8.72
CA ASN A 71 2.52 7.46 -7.31
C ASN A 71 3.56 6.75 -6.42
N THR A 72 4.26 5.74 -6.93
CA THR A 72 5.25 4.98 -6.15
C THR A 72 6.60 5.66 -6.04
N PHE A 73 7.00 6.45 -7.03
CA PHE A 73 8.32 7.09 -7.05
C PHE A 73 8.31 8.63 -7.02
N ILE A 74 7.14 9.26 -6.88
CA ILE A 74 7.04 10.73 -6.85
C ILE A 74 7.92 11.37 -5.77
N GLN A 75 8.07 10.75 -4.60
CA GLN A 75 8.92 11.29 -3.54
C GLN A 75 10.40 11.31 -3.95
N VAL A 76 10.87 10.27 -4.64
CA VAL A 76 12.24 10.23 -5.19
C VAL A 76 12.37 11.23 -6.35
N ALA A 77 11.34 11.37 -7.20
CA ALA A 77 11.34 12.38 -8.26
C ALA A 77 11.50 13.80 -7.70
N MET A 78 10.85 14.12 -6.58
CA MET A 78 11.00 15.41 -5.89
C MET A 78 12.40 15.67 -5.34
N ASP A 79 13.20 14.64 -5.08
CA ASP A 79 14.58 14.81 -4.63
C ASP A 79 15.57 15.07 -5.77
N VAL A 80 15.23 14.63 -6.99
CA VAL A 80 16.18 14.61 -8.12
C VAL A 80 15.75 15.46 -9.32
N MET A 81 14.52 15.96 -9.33
CA MET A 81 13.97 16.77 -10.43
C MET A 81 13.53 18.16 -9.93
N PRO A 82 13.48 19.16 -10.81
CA PRO A 82 12.88 20.45 -10.50
C PRO A 82 11.42 20.29 -10.04
N ASP A 83 11.01 21.00 -9.00
CA ASP A 83 9.64 20.99 -8.46
C ASP A 83 8.59 21.25 -9.54
N GLN A 84 8.86 22.19 -10.45
CA GLN A 84 7.99 22.51 -11.58
C GLN A 84 7.72 21.28 -12.46
N GLN A 85 8.72 20.44 -12.72
CA GLN A 85 8.57 19.24 -13.56
C GLN A 85 7.65 18.21 -12.90
N VAL A 86 7.76 18.04 -11.58
CA VAL A 86 6.87 17.14 -10.81
C VAL A 86 5.43 17.67 -10.81
N GLN A 87 5.24 19.00 -10.63
CA GLN A 87 3.93 19.62 -10.73
C GLN A 87 3.32 19.47 -12.12
N GLU A 88 4.10 19.71 -13.18
CA GLU A 88 3.65 19.57 -14.57
C GLU A 88 3.20 18.14 -14.87
N CYS A 89 3.89 17.12 -14.31
CA CYS A 89 3.47 15.74 -14.41
C CYS A 89 2.09 15.50 -13.78
N LEU A 90 1.88 15.97 -12.54
CA LEU A 90 0.57 15.88 -11.85
C LEU A 90 -0.51 16.67 -12.62
N ASN A 91 -0.20 17.88 -13.08
CA ASN A 91 -1.14 18.71 -13.82
C ASN A 91 -1.58 18.05 -15.12
N THR A 92 -0.68 17.31 -15.79
CA THR A 92 -1.00 16.61 -17.03
C THR A 92 -2.13 15.61 -16.82
N PHE A 93 -2.14 14.82 -15.75
CA PHE A 93 -3.27 13.94 -15.44
C PHE A 93 -4.59 14.71 -15.26
N PHE A 94 -4.56 15.87 -14.61
CA PHE A 94 -5.74 16.70 -14.46
C PHE A 94 -6.20 17.38 -15.76
N HIS A 95 -5.30 17.64 -16.70
CA HIS A 95 -5.70 18.12 -18.04
C HIS A 95 -6.49 17.08 -18.83
N PHE A 96 -6.28 15.80 -18.55
CA PHE A 96 -6.97 14.68 -19.17
C PHE A 96 -8.08 14.07 -18.30
N GLN A 97 -8.37 14.66 -17.13
CA GLN A 97 -9.49 14.19 -16.30
C GLN A 97 -10.81 14.28 -17.07
N GLY A 98 -11.58 13.19 -17.09
CA GLY A 98 -12.87 13.15 -17.75
C GLY A 98 -13.92 14.04 -17.06
N GLU A 99 -15.02 14.30 -17.77
CA GLU A 99 -16.13 15.12 -17.25
C GLU A 99 -16.78 14.53 -16.00
N GLY A 100 -16.82 13.19 -15.89
CA GLY A 100 -17.30 12.46 -14.72
C GLY A 100 -16.36 12.46 -13.53
N GLY A 101 -15.12 12.91 -13.71
CA GLY A 101 -14.07 12.93 -12.68
C GLY A 101 -13.05 11.83 -12.84
N ASP A 102 -13.22 10.90 -13.79
CA ASP A 102 -12.32 9.78 -14.02
C ASP A 102 -10.92 10.22 -14.45
N ILE A 103 -9.91 9.50 -13.98
CA ILE A 103 -8.49 9.76 -14.24
C ILE A 103 -7.97 8.76 -15.27
N VAL A 104 -7.14 9.24 -16.20
CA VAL A 104 -6.42 8.39 -17.15
C VAL A 104 -5.37 7.56 -16.44
N ASP A 105 -5.09 6.36 -16.95
CA ASP A 105 -4.03 5.49 -16.40
C ASP A 105 -2.64 5.99 -16.78
N GLY A 106 -2.49 6.55 -18.01
CA GLY A 106 -1.22 7.05 -18.49
C GLY A 106 -1.34 8.09 -19.59
N TYR A 107 -0.25 8.78 -19.83
CA TYR A 107 -0.09 9.68 -20.97
C TYR A 107 1.30 9.54 -21.58
N MET A 108 1.42 9.88 -22.86
CA MET A 108 2.66 9.86 -23.61
C MET A 108 2.75 11.02 -24.59
N ASP A 109 3.94 11.27 -25.13
CA ASP A 109 4.13 12.21 -26.23
C ASP A 109 3.22 11.83 -27.41
N ILE A 110 2.38 12.75 -27.87
CA ILE A 110 1.40 12.52 -28.94
C ILE A 110 2.06 12.00 -30.22
N ARG A 111 3.34 12.37 -30.47
CA ARG A 111 4.09 11.91 -31.64
C ARG A 111 4.44 10.42 -31.61
N LYS A 112 4.37 9.80 -30.41
CA LYS A 112 4.62 8.37 -30.20
C LYS A 112 3.32 7.57 -30.10
N ALA A 113 2.18 8.23 -29.87
CA ALA A 113 0.89 7.60 -29.74
C ALA A 113 0.38 7.10 -31.10
N ASN A 114 -0.04 5.84 -31.18
CA ASN A 114 -0.71 5.29 -32.36
C ASN A 114 -2.20 5.59 -32.33
N LEU A 115 -2.60 6.81 -32.71
CA LEU A 115 -3.96 7.30 -32.62
C LEU A 115 -4.97 6.55 -33.52
N ASN A 116 -4.47 5.80 -34.50
CA ASN A 116 -5.30 5.12 -35.50
C ASN A 116 -5.31 3.58 -35.33
N ASP A 117 -4.77 3.05 -34.27
CA ASP A 117 -4.79 1.62 -33.99
C ASP A 117 -6.20 1.20 -33.50
N PRO A 118 -6.95 0.38 -34.29
CA PRO A 118 -8.27 -0.03 -33.90
C PRO A 118 -8.28 -1.02 -32.72
N GLU A 119 -7.16 -1.72 -32.49
CA GLU A 119 -7.00 -2.72 -31.42
C GLU A 119 -6.19 -2.17 -30.23
N GLY A 120 -5.60 -0.96 -30.38
CA GLY A 120 -4.81 -0.30 -29.34
C GLY A 120 -5.65 0.56 -28.39
N TYR A 121 -4.93 1.36 -27.61
CA TYR A 121 -5.55 2.30 -26.67
C TYR A 121 -6.46 3.32 -27.36
N ARG A 122 -7.56 3.67 -26.68
CA ARG A 122 -8.43 4.79 -27.04
C ARG A 122 -7.89 6.07 -26.40
N TYR A 123 -7.17 6.86 -27.21
CA TYR A 123 -6.54 8.07 -26.70
C TYR A 123 -7.52 9.22 -26.51
N ARG A 124 -7.39 9.90 -25.38
CA ARG A 124 -7.94 11.23 -25.12
C ARG A 124 -6.94 12.29 -25.56
N LEU A 125 -7.44 13.34 -26.22
CA LEU A 125 -6.66 14.53 -26.58
C LEU A 125 -7.19 15.71 -25.77
N SER A 126 -6.31 16.68 -25.49
CA SER A 126 -6.65 17.89 -24.74
C SER A 126 -6.15 19.12 -25.46
N GLU A 127 -7.02 20.11 -25.67
CA GLU A 127 -6.63 21.43 -26.24
C GLU A 127 -5.69 22.19 -25.32
N THR A 128 -5.80 21.98 -24.00
CA THR A 128 -4.95 22.64 -23.00
C THR A 128 -3.64 21.91 -22.74
N CYS A 129 -3.46 20.70 -23.31
CA CYS A 129 -2.25 19.90 -23.20
C CYS A 129 -1.96 19.13 -24.52
N PRO A 130 -1.83 19.85 -25.68
CA PRO A 130 -1.85 19.23 -26.99
C PRO A 130 -0.57 18.40 -27.33
N GLN A 131 0.49 18.52 -26.54
CA GLN A 131 1.73 17.79 -26.71
C GLN A 131 1.64 16.31 -26.26
N TYR A 132 0.57 15.94 -25.55
CA TYR A 132 0.38 14.59 -25.05
C TYR A 132 -0.92 13.96 -25.57
N ALA A 133 -0.95 12.65 -25.59
CA ALA A 133 -2.14 11.82 -25.72
C ALA A 133 -2.23 10.92 -24.49
N ALA A 134 -3.41 10.76 -23.91
CA ALA A 134 -3.66 9.98 -22.72
C ALA A 134 -4.67 8.87 -23.00
N HIS A 135 -4.63 7.81 -22.24
CA HIS A 135 -5.57 6.69 -22.34
C HIS A 135 -6.06 6.24 -20.96
N LYS A 136 -7.08 5.40 -20.92
CA LYS A 136 -7.60 4.83 -19.69
C LYS A 136 -7.81 3.34 -19.86
N ASN A 137 -7.10 2.55 -19.07
CA ASN A 137 -7.44 1.18 -18.80
C ASN A 137 -8.73 1.15 -17.97
N THR A 138 -9.76 0.48 -18.42
CA THR A 138 -11.08 0.48 -17.76
C THR A 138 -11.26 -0.70 -16.81
N VAL A 139 -10.40 -1.70 -16.88
CA VAL A 139 -10.35 -2.86 -15.97
C VAL A 139 -9.94 -2.43 -14.58
N GLU A 140 -8.94 -1.55 -14.48
CA GLU A 140 -8.43 -1.04 -13.21
C GLU A 140 -9.34 0.03 -12.59
N THR A 141 -9.36 0.07 -11.28
CA THR A 141 -10.19 1.01 -10.49
C THR A 141 -9.33 1.89 -9.55
N ASP A 142 -8.00 1.87 -9.71
CA ASP A 142 -7.06 2.54 -8.80
C ASP A 142 -6.38 3.80 -9.36
N HIS A 143 -6.70 4.26 -10.56
CA HIS A 143 -6.09 5.46 -11.15
C HIS A 143 -6.46 6.72 -10.37
N GLU A 144 -7.73 6.87 -10.00
CA GLU A 144 -8.26 7.96 -9.22
C GLU A 144 -7.58 8.02 -7.84
N THR A 145 -7.47 6.87 -7.18
CA THR A 145 -6.84 6.77 -5.86
C THR A 145 -5.34 6.98 -5.91
N SER A 146 -4.68 6.51 -6.97
CA SER A 146 -3.24 6.73 -7.20
C SER A 146 -2.90 8.20 -7.41
N LEU A 147 -3.71 8.94 -8.19
CA LEU A 147 -3.48 10.38 -8.38
C LEU A 147 -3.68 11.17 -7.07
N VAL A 148 -4.72 10.84 -6.31
CA VAL A 148 -4.97 11.48 -5.00
C VAL A 148 -3.80 11.25 -4.04
N GLN A 149 -3.27 10.02 -3.98
CA GLN A 149 -2.09 9.69 -3.17
C GLN A 149 -0.83 10.40 -3.66
N ALA A 150 -0.62 10.50 -4.98
CA ALA A 150 0.52 11.22 -5.55
C ALA A 150 0.49 12.71 -5.19
N VAL A 151 -0.67 13.37 -5.31
CA VAL A 151 -0.84 14.77 -4.88
C VAL A 151 -0.59 14.92 -3.39
N TYR A 152 -1.10 14.02 -2.56
CA TYR A 152 -0.84 14.01 -1.12
C TYR A 152 0.66 13.96 -0.83
N GLN A 153 1.37 13.02 -1.44
CA GLN A 153 2.82 12.86 -1.25
C GLN A 153 3.57 14.13 -1.67
N TYR A 154 3.18 14.73 -2.80
CA TYR A 154 3.74 15.99 -3.27
C TYR A 154 3.55 17.10 -2.23
N VAL A 155 2.31 17.34 -1.79
CA VAL A 155 1.97 18.42 -0.84
C VAL A 155 2.68 18.20 0.51
N LYS A 156 2.73 16.96 1.00
CA LYS A 156 3.38 16.65 2.28
C LYS A 156 4.89 16.85 2.24
N LYS A 157 5.55 16.44 1.16
CA LYS A 157 7.00 16.57 1.04
C LYS A 157 7.43 18.01 0.73
N SER A 158 6.74 18.70 -0.19
CA SER A 158 7.06 20.07 -0.57
C SER A 158 6.58 21.12 0.44
N GLN A 159 5.63 20.78 1.31
CA GLN A 159 4.88 21.71 2.18
C GLN A 159 4.12 22.79 1.38
N ASN A 160 3.91 22.58 0.07
CA ASN A 160 3.23 23.50 -0.83
C ASN A 160 1.71 23.27 -0.86
N THR A 161 1.02 23.70 0.18
CA THR A 161 -0.45 23.60 0.23
C THR A 161 -1.15 24.50 -0.79
N ALA A 162 -0.48 25.56 -1.28
CA ALA A 162 -1.03 26.45 -2.31
C ALA A 162 -1.27 25.72 -3.63
N TYR A 163 -0.55 24.61 -3.89
CA TYR A 163 -0.77 23.77 -5.07
C TYR A 163 -2.23 23.27 -5.18
N LEU A 164 -2.88 23.01 -4.07
CA LEU A 164 -4.29 22.58 -4.04
C LEU A 164 -5.25 23.62 -4.61
N GLN A 165 -4.86 24.90 -4.65
CA GLN A 165 -5.65 25.99 -5.21
C GLN A 165 -5.27 26.30 -6.67
N THR A 166 -4.28 25.63 -7.23
CA THR A 166 -3.94 25.75 -8.67
C THR A 166 -5.15 25.38 -9.52
N VAL A 167 -5.51 26.27 -10.44
CA VAL A 167 -6.67 26.07 -11.33
C VAL A 167 -6.22 25.42 -12.64
N ILE A 168 -6.81 24.27 -12.95
CA ILE A 168 -6.59 23.53 -14.19
C ILE A 168 -7.95 23.33 -14.87
N ASN A 169 -8.11 23.81 -16.11
CA ASN A 169 -9.38 23.74 -16.84
C ASN A 169 -10.59 24.17 -15.99
N GLY A 170 -10.47 25.33 -15.30
CA GLY A 170 -11.55 25.98 -14.56
C GLY A 170 -11.85 25.42 -13.15
N LYS A 171 -11.12 24.38 -12.69
CA LYS A 171 -11.31 23.80 -11.34
C LYS A 171 -9.98 23.73 -10.59
N THR A 172 -10.01 23.90 -9.28
CA THR A 172 -8.81 23.74 -8.46
C THR A 172 -8.39 22.28 -8.37
N VAL A 173 -7.11 22.01 -8.08
CA VAL A 173 -6.58 20.65 -7.84
C VAL A 173 -7.39 19.95 -6.74
N GLU A 174 -7.73 20.64 -5.65
CA GLU A 174 -8.57 20.08 -4.59
C GLU A 174 -9.95 19.65 -5.10
N GLN A 175 -10.60 20.48 -5.92
CA GLN A 175 -11.89 20.12 -6.52
C GLN A 175 -11.76 18.90 -7.43
N ARG A 176 -10.70 18.82 -8.22
CA ARG A 176 -10.43 17.68 -9.11
C ARG A 176 -10.15 16.38 -8.37
N MET A 177 -9.42 16.44 -7.26
CA MET A 177 -9.23 15.29 -6.37
C MET A 177 -10.57 14.81 -5.79
N ASN A 178 -11.41 15.76 -5.32
CA ASN A 178 -12.74 15.40 -4.82
C ASN A 178 -13.62 14.76 -5.92
N GLU A 179 -13.55 15.26 -7.15
CA GLU A 179 -14.28 14.69 -8.30
C GLU A 179 -13.77 13.29 -8.67
N ALA A 180 -12.46 13.05 -8.59
CA ALA A 180 -11.88 11.71 -8.81
C ALA A 180 -12.42 10.68 -7.81
N LEU A 181 -12.41 11.00 -6.52
CA LEU A 181 -13.00 10.14 -5.50
C LEU A 181 -14.53 10.00 -5.69
N GLN A 182 -15.22 11.09 -6.09
CA GLN A 182 -16.66 11.06 -6.33
C GLN A 182 -17.03 10.18 -7.52
N TYR A 183 -16.19 10.13 -8.58
CA TYR A 183 -16.37 9.23 -9.71
C TYR A 183 -16.45 7.76 -9.27
N LEU A 184 -15.56 7.32 -8.40
CA LEU A 184 -15.61 5.95 -7.86
C LEU A 184 -16.92 5.66 -7.12
N MET A 185 -17.41 6.63 -6.35
CA MET A 185 -18.68 6.47 -5.63
C MET A 185 -19.92 6.55 -6.52
N ASN A 186 -19.84 7.19 -7.67
CA ASN A 186 -20.96 7.30 -8.60
C ASN A 186 -21.00 6.12 -9.57
N GLU A 187 -19.83 5.77 -10.14
CA GLU A 187 -19.74 4.86 -11.30
C GLU A 187 -19.32 3.43 -10.91
N LYS A 188 -18.59 3.29 -9.79
CA LYS A 188 -18.03 2.01 -9.38
C LYS A 188 -18.64 1.46 -8.08
N PHE A 189 -19.53 2.18 -7.43
CA PHE A 189 -20.05 1.81 -6.12
C PHE A 189 -21.22 0.82 -6.20
N ASN A 190 -21.02 -0.36 -5.62
CA ASN A 190 -22.08 -1.37 -5.45
C ASN A 190 -22.86 -1.12 -4.16
N LYS A 191 -24.14 -0.75 -4.29
CA LYS A 191 -25.01 -0.42 -3.14
C LYS A 191 -25.33 -1.61 -2.25
N GLN A 192 -25.32 -2.84 -2.78
CA GLN A 192 -25.63 -4.05 -2.00
C GLN A 192 -24.54 -4.34 -0.98
N TYR A 193 -23.28 -4.18 -1.36
CA TYR A 193 -22.11 -4.44 -0.50
C TYR A 193 -21.57 -3.16 0.15
N GLY A 194 -21.90 -1.98 -0.40
CA GLY A 194 -21.37 -0.70 0.06
C GLY A 194 -19.87 -0.56 -0.19
N LEU A 195 -19.37 -1.11 -1.28
CA LEU A 195 -17.97 -1.17 -1.70
C LEU A 195 -17.85 -0.84 -3.19
N ILE A 196 -16.65 -0.44 -3.65
CA ILE A 196 -16.39 -0.21 -5.07
C ILE A 196 -16.06 -1.53 -5.78
N THR A 197 -16.30 -1.53 -7.10
CA THR A 197 -16.17 -2.68 -7.99
C THR A 197 -15.14 -2.41 -9.08
N GLY A 198 -14.47 -3.47 -9.52
CA GLY A 198 -13.62 -3.50 -10.70
C GLY A 198 -13.93 -4.69 -11.60
N ALA A 199 -13.14 -4.92 -12.62
CA ALA A 199 -13.13 -6.19 -13.32
C ALA A 199 -12.38 -7.25 -12.48
N THR A 200 -12.61 -8.54 -12.81
CA THR A 200 -11.83 -9.62 -12.21
C THR A 200 -10.38 -9.55 -12.68
N THR A 201 -9.44 -9.50 -11.74
CA THR A 201 -8.00 -9.51 -12.02
C THR A 201 -7.30 -10.41 -11.01
N ALA A 202 -6.00 -10.61 -11.16
CA ALA A 202 -5.17 -11.28 -10.16
C ALA A 202 -4.66 -10.23 -9.15
N ASP A 203 -5.29 -10.16 -7.97
CA ASP A 203 -4.99 -9.17 -6.92
C ASP A 203 -5.09 -7.73 -7.49
N TRP A 204 -4.01 -6.97 -7.48
CA TRP A 204 -3.86 -5.61 -8.01
C TRP A 204 -3.65 -5.57 -9.54
N GLY A 205 -3.90 -6.67 -10.24
CA GLY A 205 -3.60 -6.83 -11.65
C GLY A 205 -4.34 -5.85 -12.57
N ASP A 206 -3.86 -5.77 -13.80
CA ASP A 206 -4.35 -4.85 -14.84
C ASP A 206 -4.95 -5.57 -16.04
N VAL A 207 -5.04 -6.90 -16.00
CA VAL A 207 -5.63 -7.72 -17.07
C VAL A 207 -6.73 -8.63 -16.54
N GLN A 208 -7.86 -8.67 -17.25
CA GLN A 208 -8.95 -9.59 -16.96
C GLN A 208 -8.69 -10.98 -17.56
N PRO A 209 -9.31 -12.06 -17.04
CA PRO A 209 -9.07 -13.42 -17.51
C PRO A 209 -9.51 -13.69 -18.95
N GLU A 210 -10.51 -13.00 -19.42
CA GLU A 210 -11.27 -13.31 -20.64
C GLU A 210 -10.58 -12.86 -21.93
N HIS A 211 -9.49 -12.08 -21.83
CA HIS A 211 -8.84 -11.50 -23.02
C HIS A 211 -7.32 -11.60 -22.98
N PRO A 212 -6.65 -11.78 -24.14
CA PRO A 212 -5.18 -11.80 -24.23
C PRO A 212 -4.51 -10.51 -23.70
N TRP A 213 -5.15 -9.37 -23.92
CA TRP A 213 -4.72 -8.04 -23.45
C TRP A 213 -5.74 -7.38 -22.55
N GLY A 214 -6.59 -8.01 -21.91
CA GLY A 214 -7.76 -7.62 -21.18
C GLY A 214 -7.72 -6.34 -20.34
N VAL A 215 -7.30 -5.22 -20.93
CA VAL A 215 -7.20 -3.91 -20.25
C VAL A 215 -8.46 -3.03 -20.39
N ALA A 216 -9.46 -3.49 -21.15
CA ALA A 216 -10.71 -2.77 -21.34
C ALA A 216 -11.93 -3.64 -21.01
N ILE A 217 -12.88 -3.06 -20.29
CA ILE A 217 -14.16 -3.69 -19.97
C ILE A 217 -15.00 -3.84 -21.26
N ASP A 218 -15.59 -5.02 -21.44
CA ASP A 218 -16.54 -5.34 -22.49
C ASP A 218 -17.67 -6.25 -21.98
N ASP A 219 -18.47 -6.81 -22.92
CA ASP A 219 -19.64 -7.65 -22.61
C ASP A 219 -19.27 -9.00 -21.95
N ASN A 220 -18.00 -9.44 -22.05
CA ASN A 220 -17.52 -10.68 -21.44
C ASN A 220 -16.92 -10.50 -20.06
N THR A 221 -16.70 -9.27 -19.64
CA THR A 221 -16.03 -8.95 -18.39
C THR A 221 -16.81 -9.46 -17.17
N HIS A 222 -16.13 -10.17 -16.30
CA HIS A 222 -16.65 -10.51 -14.97
C HIS A 222 -16.27 -9.43 -13.96
N TYR A 223 -17.30 -8.93 -13.28
CA TYR A 223 -17.16 -7.86 -12.28
C TYR A 223 -17.01 -8.43 -10.88
N THR A 224 -16.13 -7.81 -10.10
CA THR A 224 -15.82 -8.22 -8.74
C THR A 224 -15.74 -7.04 -7.78
N ILE A 225 -15.75 -7.39 -6.50
CA ILE A 225 -15.30 -6.55 -5.40
C ILE A 225 -14.11 -7.26 -4.77
N ASP A 226 -12.99 -6.57 -4.62
CA ASP A 226 -11.75 -7.08 -4.04
C ASP A 226 -11.22 -6.16 -2.95
N ILE A 227 -10.20 -6.63 -2.25
CA ILE A 227 -9.57 -5.87 -1.17
C ILE A 227 -8.67 -4.75 -1.69
N TYR A 228 -7.96 -4.96 -2.80
CA TYR A 228 -6.99 -4.00 -3.30
C TYR A 228 -7.64 -2.65 -3.63
N ASP A 229 -8.64 -2.65 -4.52
CA ASP A 229 -9.35 -1.44 -4.94
C ASP A 229 -9.97 -0.70 -3.76
N ASN A 230 -10.61 -1.44 -2.85
CA ASN A 230 -11.28 -0.87 -1.69
C ASN A 230 -10.30 -0.33 -0.63
N ALA A 231 -9.15 -0.98 -0.41
CA ALA A 231 -8.10 -0.48 0.46
C ALA A 231 -7.40 0.76 -0.13
N MET A 232 -7.16 0.79 -1.44
CA MET A 232 -6.64 1.97 -2.14
C MET A 232 -7.56 3.17 -1.98
N LEU A 233 -8.89 2.96 -2.04
CA LEU A 233 -9.86 4.04 -1.81
C LEU A 233 -9.83 4.55 -0.37
N VAL A 234 -9.77 3.66 0.63
CA VAL A 234 -9.64 4.06 2.04
C VAL A 234 -8.39 4.89 2.26
N LEU A 235 -7.25 4.46 1.73
CA LEU A 235 -5.97 5.16 1.83
C LEU A 235 -6.01 6.53 1.14
N ALA A 236 -6.58 6.61 -0.07
CA ALA A 236 -6.70 7.86 -0.80
C ALA A 236 -7.62 8.86 -0.08
N ILE A 237 -8.71 8.39 0.54
CA ILE A 237 -9.58 9.24 1.35
C ILE A 237 -8.83 9.81 2.55
N ASP A 238 -8.02 9.02 3.26
CA ASP A 238 -7.21 9.53 4.38
C ASP A 238 -6.22 10.58 3.91
N ASN A 239 -5.52 10.30 2.83
CA ASN A 239 -4.57 11.22 2.23
C ASN A 239 -5.25 12.55 1.83
N PHE A 240 -6.41 12.48 1.16
CA PHE A 240 -7.14 13.67 0.78
C PHE A 240 -7.61 14.50 1.98
N LYS A 241 -8.19 13.85 2.99
CA LYS A 241 -8.67 14.51 4.21
C LYS A 241 -7.56 15.26 4.96
N GLU A 242 -6.35 14.67 5.00
CA GLU A 242 -5.22 15.27 5.72
C GLU A 242 -4.77 16.60 5.10
N ILE A 243 -4.88 16.75 3.78
CA ILE A 243 -4.42 17.94 3.07
C ILE A 243 -5.54 18.87 2.63
N ALA A 244 -6.81 18.43 2.66
CA ALA A 244 -7.94 19.22 2.17
C ALA A 244 -8.09 20.55 2.92
N ILE A 245 -8.18 21.64 2.16
CA ILE A 245 -8.41 23.00 2.67
C ILE A 245 -9.89 23.19 3.00
N ASN A 246 -10.77 22.63 2.17
CA ASN A 246 -12.22 22.68 2.38
C ASN A 246 -12.64 21.62 3.42
N LYS A 247 -12.95 22.08 4.63
CA LYS A 247 -13.37 21.21 5.74
C LYS A 247 -14.60 20.34 5.44
N ALA A 248 -15.52 20.84 4.61
CA ALA A 248 -16.71 20.06 4.23
C ALA A 248 -16.34 18.78 3.45
N TYR A 249 -15.26 18.79 2.68
CA TYR A 249 -14.73 17.56 2.06
C TYR A 249 -14.24 16.58 3.12
N GLY A 250 -13.49 17.05 4.11
CA GLY A 250 -12.99 16.22 5.19
C GLY A 250 -14.10 15.48 5.95
N GLU A 251 -15.18 16.17 6.32
CA GLU A 251 -16.33 15.60 7.03
C GLU A 251 -17.08 14.58 6.17
N LYS A 252 -17.35 14.92 4.91
CA LYS A 252 -18.00 14.00 3.96
C LYS A 252 -17.21 12.71 3.81
N TRP A 253 -15.92 12.80 3.51
CA TRP A 253 -15.10 11.65 3.23
C TRP A 253 -14.76 10.83 4.48
N GLU A 254 -14.74 11.42 5.67
CA GLU A 254 -14.66 10.66 6.93
C GLU A 254 -15.84 9.71 7.10
N SER A 255 -17.07 10.16 6.78
CA SER A 255 -18.26 9.32 6.86
C SER A 255 -18.20 8.16 5.84
N VAL A 256 -17.78 8.44 4.61
CA VAL A 256 -17.61 7.43 3.55
C VAL A 256 -16.56 6.39 3.98
N LYS A 257 -15.39 6.84 4.46
CA LYS A 257 -14.32 5.96 4.94
C LYS A 257 -14.81 4.97 6.00
N LYS A 258 -15.52 5.47 7.03
CA LYS A 258 -16.04 4.61 8.12
C LYS A 258 -16.96 3.51 7.59
N GLN A 259 -17.81 3.85 6.61
CA GLN A 259 -18.70 2.88 5.97
C GLN A 259 -17.90 1.85 5.16
N LEU A 260 -16.94 2.30 4.36
CA LEU A 260 -16.06 1.41 3.58
C LEU A 260 -15.31 0.43 4.49
N MET A 261 -14.64 0.92 5.54
CA MET A 261 -13.90 0.07 6.48
C MET A 261 -14.81 -0.98 7.14
N THR A 262 -16.02 -0.58 7.56
CA THR A 262 -17.00 -1.51 8.14
C THR A 262 -17.40 -2.58 7.12
N ASN A 263 -17.67 -2.20 5.88
CA ASN A 263 -18.12 -3.11 4.83
C ASN A 263 -16.99 -4.03 4.34
N ILE A 264 -15.76 -3.53 4.24
CA ILE A 264 -14.56 -4.35 3.95
C ILE A 264 -14.44 -5.47 5.00
N ARG A 265 -14.47 -5.11 6.28
CA ARG A 265 -14.37 -6.11 7.37
C ARG A 265 -15.53 -7.11 7.36
N LYS A 266 -16.73 -6.66 7.03
CA LYS A 266 -17.92 -7.50 6.99
C LYS A 266 -17.96 -8.46 5.81
N HIS A 267 -17.52 -8.02 4.62
CA HIS A 267 -17.77 -8.74 3.39
C HIS A 267 -16.52 -9.38 2.79
N LEU A 268 -15.34 -8.81 3.02
CA LEU A 268 -14.08 -9.29 2.44
C LEU A 268 -13.18 -10.03 3.44
N TRP A 269 -13.35 -9.82 4.75
CA TRP A 269 -12.50 -10.47 5.75
C TRP A 269 -13.04 -11.82 6.20
N ASP A 270 -12.26 -12.90 5.95
CA ASP A 270 -12.51 -14.23 6.50
C ASP A 270 -11.81 -14.36 7.86
N SER A 271 -12.60 -14.25 8.93
CA SER A 271 -12.08 -14.32 10.30
C SER A 271 -11.62 -15.72 10.71
N GLN A 272 -12.09 -16.78 10.03
CA GLN A 272 -11.66 -18.16 10.31
C GLN A 272 -10.29 -18.44 9.70
N ARG A 273 -10.06 -17.96 8.48
CA ARG A 273 -8.79 -18.11 7.76
C ARG A 273 -7.80 -16.96 8.00
N GLN A 274 -8.23 -15.90 8.71
CA GLN A 274 -7.43 -14.71 8.99
C GLN A 274 -6.83 -14.11 7.71
N LYS A 275 -7.68 -13.89 6.70
CA LYS A 275 -7.28 -13.34 5.41
C LYS A 275 -8.44 -12.62 4.72
N PHE A 276 -8.13 -11.83 3.70
CA PHE A 276 -9.16 -11.37 2.77
C PHE A 276 -9.50 -12.47 1.76
N ILE A 277 -10.79 -12.60 1.42
CA ILE A 277 -11.21 -13.44 0.28
C ILE A 277 -10.76 -12.75 -1.02
N PRO A 278 -10.43 -13.51 -2.07
CA PRO A 278 -9.99 -12.93 -3.33
C PRO A 278 -11.06 -12.01 -3.95
N HIS A 279 -12.26 -12.55 -4.21
CA HIS A 279 -13.31 -11.83 -4.92
C HIS A 279 -14.70 -12.08 -4.36
N ILE A 280 -15.55 -11.06 -4.46
CA ILE A 280 -17.01 -11.21 -4.48
C ILE A 280 -17.47 -11.01 -5.93
N TYR A 281 -17.90 -12.07 -6.59
CA TYR A 281 -18.35 -12.00 -7.97
C TYR A 281 -19.77 -11.41 -8.07
N LEU A 282 -19.99 -10.54 -9.05
CA LEU A 282 -21.29 -9.88 -9.27
C LEU A 282 -22.09 -10.48 -10.42
N ASN A 283 -21.44 -11.08 -11.41
CA ASN A 283 -22.04 -11.70 -12.58
C ASN A 283 -21.46 -13.09 -12.90
N GLY A 284 -20.96 -13.80 -11.89
CA GLY A 284 -20.34 -15.11 -12.00
C GLY A 284 -18.82 -15.08 -11.95
N SER A 285 -18.19 -16.22 -11.70
CA SER A 285 -16.74 -16.39 -11.71
C SER A 285 -16.27 -16.81 -13.11
N PRO A 286 -15.19 -16.23 -13.65
CA PRO A 286 -14.56 -16.72 -14.88
C PRO A 286 -13.76 -18.02 -14.69
N PHE A 287 -13.53 -18.43 -13.43
CA PHE A 287 -12.70 -19.59 -13.12
C PHE A 287 -13.53 -20.88 -12.99
N PRO A 288 -12.93 -22.05 -13.25
CA PRO A 288 -13.62 -23.32 -13.11
C PRO A 288 -14.12 -23.57 -11.69
N GLU A 289 -15.31 -24.15 -11.53
CA GLU A 289 -15.87 -24.54 -10.22
C GLU A 289 -14.99 -25.52 -9.43
N THR A 290 -14.12 -26.25 -10.13
CA THR A 290 -13.16 -27.19 -9.51
C THR A 290 -11.96 -26.50 -8.84
N PHE A 291 -11.79 -25.20 -9.08
CA PHE A 291 -10.76 -24.41 -8.45
C PHE A 291 -11.32 -23.66 -7.24
N ASP A 292 -10.88 -24.07 -6.05
CA ASP A 292 -11.21 -23.36 -4.81
C ASP A 292 -10.35 -22.08 -4.69
N GLU A 293 -10.84 -21.00 -5.24
CA GLU A 293 -10.18 -19.69 -5.18
C GLU A 293 -9.97 -19.17 -3.75
N ASN A 294 -10.79 -19.64 -2.79
CA ASN A 294 -10.61 -19.25 -1.38
C ASN A 294 -9.31 -19.76 -0.75
N GLN A 295 -8.54 -20.62 -1.42
CA GLN A 295 -7.20 -20.99 -1.01
C GLN A 295 -6.16 -19.91 -1.34
N VAL A 296 -6.43 -19.08 -2.35
CA VAL A 296 -5.49 -18.03 -2.77
C VAL A 296 -5.36 -16.96 -1.69
N TYR A 297 -4.11 -16.62 -1.36
CA TYR A 297 -3.77 -15.51 -0.46
C TYR A 297 -3.11 -14.40 -1.28
N TYR A 298 -3.75 -13.25 -1.34
CA TYR A 298 -3.24 -12.07 -2.03
C TYR A 298 -2.28 -11.28 -1.14
N HIS A 299 -1.05 -11.08 -1.60
CA HIS A 299 -0.03 -10.31 -0.89
C HIS A 299 -0.22 -8.80 -1.08
N GLY A 300 -0.44 -8.35 -2.34
CA GLY A 300 -0.52 -6.94 -2.66
C GLY A 300 -1.71 -6.24 -2.01
N GLY A 301 -2.92 -6.76 -2.20
CA GLY A 301 -4.12 -6.22 -1.57
C GLY A 301 -4.05 -6.24 -0.04
N THR A 302 -3.42 -7.27 0.56
CA THR A 302 -3.20 -7.34 2.01
C THR A 302 -2.22 -6.27 2.48
N ALA A 303 -1.11 -6.03 1.75
CA ALA A 303 -0.15 -4.97 2.08
C ALA A 303 -0.79 -3.58 2.05
N VAL A 304 -1.63 -3.29 1.04
CA VAL A 304 -2.37 -2.02 0.97
C VAL A 304 -3.40 -1.92 2.08
N ALA A 305 -4.08 -3.01 2.45
CA ALA A 305 -5.03 -3.04 3.56
C ALA A 305 -4.36 -2.74 4.91
N ILE A 306 -3.12 -3.19 5.12
CA ILE A 306 -2.31 -2.83 6.29
C ILE A 306 -2.04 -1.31 6.32
N LEU A 307 -1.61 -0.74 5.19
CA LEU A 307 -1.35 0.70 5.07
C LEU A 307 -2.63 1.54 5.25
N ALA A 308 -3.78 1.00 4.85
CA ALA A 308 -5.09 1.62 5.05
C ALA A 308 -5.65 1.48 6.48
N GLY A 309 -4.91 0.84 7.40
CA GLY A 309 -5.32 0.65 8.80
C GLY A 309 -6.49 -0.32 8.98
N LEU A 310 -6.65 -1.30 8.08
CA LEU A 310 -7.75 -2.25 8.10
C LEU A 310 -7.51 -3.47 8.99
N LEU A 311 -6.27 -3.71 9.41
CA LEU A 311 -5.87 -4.86 10.23
C LEU A 311 -5.36 -4.41 11.61
N THR A 312 -5.60 -5.25 12.62
CA THR A 312 -4.98 -5.11 13.95
C THR A 312 -3.50 -5.54 13.92
N LYS A 313 -2.75 -5.23 14.97
CA LYS A 313 -1.35 -5.66 15.07
C LYS A 313 -1.21 -7.18 15.02
N GLU A 314 -2.10 -7.91 15.67
CA GLU A 314 -2.11 -9.38 15.68
C GLU A 314 -2.41 -9.94 14.27
N GLU A 315 -3.34 -9.32 13.55
CA GLU A 315 -3.65 -9.68 12.17
C GLU A 315 -2.49 -9.36 11.21
N ILE A 316 -1.78 -8.25 11.43
CA ILE A 316 -0.57 -7.91 10.67
C ILE A 316 0.54 -8.94 10.90
N ALA A 317 0.80 -9.32 12.16
CA ALA A 317 1.79 -10.35 12.48
C ALA A 317 1.45 -11.69 11.80
N HIS A 318 0.16 -12.08 11.84
CA HIS A 318 -0.32 -13.30 11.18
C HIS A 318 -0.19 -13.19 9.64
N ALA A 319 -0.53 -12.04 9.05
CA ALA A 319 -0.39 -11.80 7.62
C ALA A 319 1.08 -11.91 7.17
N ASN A 320 2.00 -11.32 7.94
CA ASN A 320 3.44 -11.41 7.68
C ASN A 320 3.94 -12.86 7.72
N GLN A 321 3.59 -13.59 8.78
CA GLN A 321 3.94 -15.00 8.88
C GLN A 321 3.40 -15.82 7.70
N ARG A 322 2.15 -15.57 7.28
CA ARG A 322 1.53 -16.27 6.14
C ARG A 322 2.24 -15.94 4.83
N MET A 323 2.65 -14.70 4.61
CA MET A 323 3.41 -14.30 3.42
C MET A 323 4.77 -15.00 3.37
N LEU A 324 5.48 -15.11 4.49
CA LEU A 324 6.74 -15.86 4.60
C LEU A 324 6.55 -17.37 4.32
N GLU A 325 5.50 -17.99 4.88
CA GLU A 325 5.15 -19.38 4.57
C GLU A 325 4.85 -19.58 3.07
N ASN A 326 4.18 -18.62 2.44
CA ASN A 326 3.89 -18.66 1.01
C ASN A 326 5.16 -18.54 0.17
N VAL A 327 6.09 -17.67 0.56
CA VAL A 327 7.42 -17.53 -0.07
C VAL A 327 8.18 -18.86 -0.02
N GLU A 328 8.20 -19.54 1.14
CA GLU A 328 8.83 -20.84 1.29
C GLU A 328 8.18 -21.90 0.38
N LYS A 329 6.84 -22.01 0.40
CA LYS A 329 6.08 -22.97 -0.41
C LYS A 329 6.24 -22.75 -1.92
N ALA A 330 6.33 -21.48 -2.33
CA ALA A 330 6.54 -21.09 -3.72
C ALA A 330 8.01 -21.18 -4.17
N HIS A 331 8.94 -21.44 -3.24
CA HIS A 331 10.38 -21.29 -3.45
C HIS A 331 10.76 -19.91 -4.03
N ALA A 332 10.03 -18.87 -3.60
CA ALA A 332 10.27 -17.49 -3.98
C ALA A 332 11.39 -16.87 -3.12
N GLN A 333 11.89 -15.71 -3.54
CA GLN A 333 12.98 -15.02 -2.84
C GLN A 333 12.50 -13.99 -1.84
N THR A 334 11.35 -13.36 -2.10
CA THR A 334 10.87 -12.23 -1.28
C THR A 334 9.35 -12.27 -1.09
N ILE A 335 8.86 -11.54 -0.10
CA ILE A 335 7.42 -11.32 0.12
C ILE A 335 6.76 -10.48 -0.99
N GLY A 336 7.52 -10.06 -1.99
CA GLY A 336 6.98 -9.50 -3.24
C GLY A 336 6.25 -10.50 -4.11
N LEU A 337 6.29 -11.81 -3.78
CA LEU A 337 5.38 -12.81 -4.36
C LEU A 337 3.95 -12.27 -4.35
N THR A 338 3.27 -12.22 -5.51
CA THR A 338 1.94 -11.60 -5.59
C THR A 338 0.89 -12.41 -4.86
N MET A 339 0.96 -13.73 -4.94
CA MET A 339 -0.02 -14.62 -4.31
C MET A 339 0.49 -16.06 -4.15
N TYR A 340 -0.19 -16.83 -3.32
CA TYR A 340 -0.04 -18.28 -3.23
C TYR A 340 -1.32 -18.94 -2.68
N PRO A 341 -1.77 -20.10 -3.22
CA PRO A 341 -1.34 -20.68 -4.50
C PRO A 341 -1.67 -19.78 -5.69
N THR A 342 -1.08 -20.05 -6.84
CA THR A 342 -1.37 -19.37 -8.09
C THR A 342 -2.67 -19.85 -8.71
N TYR A 343 -3.26 -19.06 -9.60
CA TYR A 343 -4.31 -19.54 -10.49
C TYR A 343 -3.74 -20.60 -11.44
N PRO A 344 -4.53 -21.65 -11.77
CA PRO A 344 -4.11 -22.73 -12.67
C PRO A 344 -3.78 -22.23 -14.08
N THR A 345 -2.99 -23.02 -14.81
CA THR A 345 -2.74 -22.78 -16.23
C THR A 345 -4.06 -22.67 -17.00
N GLY A 346 -4.19 -21.63 -17.83
CA GLY A 346 -5.39 -21.39 -18.64
C GLY A 346 -6.49 -20.61 -17.93
N SER A 347 -6.29 -20.17 -16.69
CA SER A 347 -7.22 -19.26 -16.00
C SER A 347 -7.28 -17.86 -16.63
N PHE A 348 -6.22 -17.44 -17.29
CA PHE A 348 -6.13 -16.18 -18.00
C PHE A 348 -5.75 -16.43 -19.45
N GLN A 349 -6.35 -15.69 -20.40
CA GLN A 349 -5.98 -15.75 -21.80
C GLN A 349 -4.62 -15.06 -22.08
N ASN A 350 -4.20 -14.11 -21.24
CA ASN A 350 -2.88 -13.54 -21.32
C ASN A 350 -1.82 -14.59 -20.99
N VAL A 351 -0.95 -14.88 -21.95
CA VAL A 351 0.07 -15.94 -21.83
C VAL A 351 1.12 -15.65 -20.75
N GLY A 352 1.31 -14.40 -20.35
CA GLY A 352 2.20 -13.99 -19.26
C GLY A 352 1.65 -14.39 -17.88
N MET A 353 0.33 -14.64 -17.77
CA MET A 353 -0.37 -14.97 -16.53
C MET A 353 -0.37 -16.48 -16.22
N HIS A 354 0.60 -17.23 -16.71
CA HIS A 354 0.82 -18.63 -16.31
C HIS A 354 1.20 -18.71 -14.80
N PRO A 355 1.07 -19.86 -14.13
CA PRO A 355 1.51 -20.01 -12.75
C PRO A 355 2.94 -19.51 -12.52
N TYR A 356 3.12 -18.67 -11.50
CA TYR A 356 4.36 -17.96 -11.17
C TYR A 356 4.87 -16.99 -12.25
N GLY A 357 4.02 -16.62 -13.21
CA GLY A 357 4.29 -15.60 -14.20
C GLY A 357 3.59 -14.28 -13.87
N TYR A 358 4.17 -13.17 -14.27
CA TYR A 358 3.62 -11.81 -14.18
C TYR A 358 2.89 -11.56 -12.84
N GLN A 359 1.60 -11.21 -12.89
CA GLN A 359 0.80 -10.95 -11.68
C GLN A 359 0.21 -12.23 -11.05
N ASN A 360 0.32 -13.40 -11.70
CA ASN A 360 -0.15 -14.68 -11.17
C ASN A 360 0.97 -15.44 -10.43
N GLY A 361 1.50 -14.88 -9.36
CA GLY A 361 2.55 -15.48 -8.53
C GLY A 361 3.97 -15.10 -8.95
N GLY A 362 4.17 -14.08 -9.78
CA GLY A 362 5.46 -13.43 -9.94
C GLY A 362 5.88 -12.69 -8.67
N ASP A 363 7.16 -12.39 -8.53
CA ASP A 363 7.71 -11.66 -7.39
C ASP A 363 7.91 -10.20 -7.76
N TRP A 364 7.09 -9.33 -7.18
CA TRP A 364 7.07 -7.88 -7.42
C TRP A 364 7.50 -7.12 -6.17
N THR A 365 8.71 -6.59 -6.17
CA THR A 365 9.16 -5.68 -5.11
C THR A 365 8.17 -4.53 -4.88
N TRP A 366 7.45 -4.15 -5.91
CA TRP A 366 6.47 -3.07 -5.90
C TRP A 366 5.45 -3.19 -4.75
N PHE A 367 4.95 -4.40 -4.48
CA PHE A 367 4.07 -4.64 -3.33
C PHE A 367 4.82 -5.17 -2.11
N GLY A 368 5.91 -5.93 -2.31
CA GLY A 368 6.74 -6.38 -1.20
C GLY A 368 7.30 -5.23 -0.38
N ALA A 369 7.80 -4.17 -1.02
CA ALA A 369 8.30 -2.99 -0.31
C ALA A 369 7.18 -2.17 0.35
N ARG A 370 5.94 -2.20 -0.17
CA ARG A 370 4.77 -1.64 0.52
C ARG A 370 4.46 -2.42 1.81
N MET A 371 4.61 -3.75 1.79
CA MET A 371 4.49 -4.56 3.01
C MET A 371 5.57 -4.18 4.03
N ILE A 372 6.83 -4.03 3.60
CA ILE A 372 7.93 -3.56 4.47
C ILE A 372 7.57 -2.21 5.11
N TRP A 373 7.05 -1.28 4.33
CA TRP A 373 6.59 -0.01 4.86
C TRP A 373 5.46 -0.19 5.87
N GLY A 374 4.45 -1.00 5.56
CA GLY A 374 3.35 -1.31 6.48
C GLY A 374 3.84 -1.93 7.80
N LEU A 375 4.79 -2.85 7.76
CA LEU A 375 5.44 -3.44 8.93
C LEU A 375 6.16 -2.37 9.77
N THR A 376 6.92 -1.49 9.12
CA THR A 376 7.65 -0.41 9.78
C THR A 376 6.72 0.54 10.53
N GLU A 377 5.65 1.02 9.86
CA GLU A 377 4.66 1.92 10.47
C GLU A 377 3.90 1.29 11.66
N ASN A 378 3.79 -0.05 11.69
CA ASN A 378 3.14 -0.77 12.76
C ASN A 378 4.10 -1.32 13.84
N GLY A 379 5.41 -1.00 13.74
CA GLY A 379 6.41 -1.33 14.75
C GLY A 379 7.03 -2.73 14.62
N PHE A 380 6.81 -3.45 13.53
CA PHE A 380 7.45 -4.73 13.20
C PHE A 380 8.81 -4.50 12.51
N ILE A 381 9.71 -3.81 13.22
CA ILE A 381 10.95 -3.28 12.63
C ILE A 381 11.93 -4.38 12.26
N LYS A 382 12.05 -5.40 13.10
CA LYS A 382 12.95 -6.53 12.85
C LYS A 382 12.52 -7.27 11.59
N GLU A 383 11.25 -7.62 11.52
CA GLU A 383 10.64 -8.29 10.38
C GLU A 383 10.79 -7.45 9.11
N ALA A 384 10.46 -6.17 9.18
CA ALA A 384 10.61 -5.24 8.06
C ALA A 384 12.06 -5.20 7.53
N TYR A 385 13.05 -5.13 8.42
CA TYR A 385 14.45 -5.10 8.02
C TYR A 385 14.94 -6.44 7.46
N GLU A 386 14.58 -7.55 8.09
CA GLU A 386 14.98 -8.88 7.65
C GLU A 386 14.41 -9.20 6.26
N GLU A 387 13.17 -8.81 5.99
CA GLU A 387 12.48 -9.06 4.73
C GLU A 387 12.85 -8.06 3.62
N LEU A 388 13.36 -6.88 3.97
CA LEU A 388 13.90 -5.94 2.99
C LEU A 388 15.22 -6.44 2.37
N LYS A 389 16.08 -7.09 3.14
CA LYS A 389 17.43 -7.49 2.70
C LYS A 389 17.45 -8.27 1.38
N PRO A 390 16.66 -9.35 1.19
CA PRO A 390 16.69 -10.10 -0.06
C PRO A 390 16.26 -9.26 -1.27
N MET A 391 15.42 -8.22 -1.09
CA MET A 391 15.08 -7.28 -2.15
C MET A 391 16.27 -6.40 -2.53
N LEU A 392 17.02 -5.89 -1.53
CA LEU A 392 18.22 -5.08 -1.76
C LEU A 392 19.31 -5.90 -2.47
N GLU A 393 19.58 -7.12 -2.00
CA GLU A 393 20.56 -8.05 -2.60
C GLU A 393 20.18 -8.36 -4.05
N ARG A 394 18.89 -8.52 -4.34
CA ARG A 394 18.40 -8.78 -5.69
C ARG A 394 18.66 -7.62 -6.65
N VAL A 395 18.47 -6.37 -6.22
CA VAL A 395 18.78 -5.18 -7.02
C VAL A 395 20.29 -5.14 -7.34
N VAL A 396 21.17 -5.43 -6.38
CA VAL A 396 22.62 -5.49 -6.61
C VAL A 396 22.98 -6.62 -7.58
N LYS A 397 22.43 -7.81 -7.38
CA LYS A 397 22.65 -8.99 -8.24
C LYS A 397 22.26 -8.71 -9.69
N ASN A 398 21.15 -8.03 -9.93
CA ASN A 398 20.65 -7.70 -11.26
C ASN A 398 21.21 -6.37 -11.79
N ASN A 399 22.04 -5.67 -11.02
CA ASN A 399 22.62 -4.37 -11.35
C ASN A 399 21.55 -3.33 -11.77
N GLY A 400 20.38 -3.34 -11.11
CA GLY A 400 19.29 -2.41 -11.42
C GLY A 400 17.93 -2.86 -10.94
N PHE A 401 16.94 -2.04 -11.26
CA PHE A 401 15.55 -2.24 -10.90
C PHE A 401 14.78 -2.82 -12.08
N ASN A 402 13.93 -3.80 -11.80
CA ASN A 402 13.16 -4.50 -12.83
C ASN A 402 11.68 -4.55 -12.42
N GLU A 403 10.81 -4.71 -13.40
CA GLU A 403 9.37 -4.71 -13.18
C GLU A 403 8.94 -5.85 -12.25
N TRP A 404 9.36 -7.07 -12.56
CA TRP A 404 9.10 -8.24 -11.73
C TRP A 404 10.17 -9.31 -11.89
N TYR A 405 10.07 -10.36 -11.08
CA TYR A 405 11.02 -11.48 -11.07
C TYR A 405 10.27 -12.80 -11.01
N THR A 406 10.88 -13.85 -11.56
CA THR A 406 10.43 -15.21 -11.27
C THR A 406 10.67 -15.55 -9.79
N PRO A 407 10.01 -16.59 -9.22
CA PRO A 407 10.35 -17.06 -7.87
C PRO A 407 11.86 -17.35 -7.68
N ALA A 408 12.55 -17.82 -8.71
CA ALA A 408 14.01 -18.03 -8.69
C ALA A 408 14.84 -16.73 -8.73
N GLY A 409 14.21 -15.57 -8.85
CA GLY A 409 14.86 -14.25 -8.86
C GLY A 409 15.44 -13.82 -10.20
N GLU A 410 14.99 -14.41 -11.31
CA GLU A 410 15.31 -13.93 -12.65
C GLU A 410 14.47 -12.71 -12.98
N SER A 411 15.11 -11.62 -13.42
CA SER A 411 14.43 -10.40 -13.82
C SER A 411 13.58 -10.59 -15.08
N LYS A 412 12.41 -9.96 -15.09
CA LYS A 412 11.42 -10.00 -16.17
C LYS A 412 10.77 -8.61 -16.34
N GLY A 413 10.04 -8.45 -17.44
CA GLY A 413 9.38 -7.19 -17.77
C GLY A 413 10.36 -6.08 -18.12
N SER A 414 9.99 -4.85 -17.84
CA SER A 414 10.82 -3.67 -18.10
C SER A 414 12.00 -3.59 -17.13
N GLY A 415 13.19 -3.30 -17.65
CA GLY A 415 14.31 -2.85 -16.84
C GLY A 415 14.19 -1.37 -16.50
N THR A 416 15.16 -0.85 -15.74
CA THR A 416 15.15 0.57 -15.32
C THR A 416 13.81 0.98 -14.68
N PHE A 417 13.18 0.03 -13.95
CA PHE A 417 11.80 0.18 -13.47
C PHE A 417 11.73 1.10 -12.26
N ARG A 418 11.19 2.30 -12.50
CA ARG A 418 11.12 3.38 -11.47
C ARG A 418 10.16 3.07 -10.35
N GLY A 419 9.11 2.27 -10.62
CA GLY A 419 8.18 1.80 -9.60
C GLY A 419 8.88 1.00 -8.49
N GLU A 420 9.75 0.03 -8.84
CA GLU A 420 10.56 -0.71 -7.86
C GLU A 420 11.51 0.23 -7.09
N ALA A 421 12.20 1.11 -7.84
CA ALA A 421 13.14 2.06 -7.24
C ALA A 421 12.46 2.95 -6.17
N GLY A 422 11.26 3.45 -6.48
CA GLY A 422 10.51 4.34 -5.59
C GLY A 422 10.03 3.65 -4.31
N VAL A 423 9.43 2.47 -4.42
CA VAL A 423 8.91 1.75 -3.25
C VAL A 423 10.02 1.25 -2.34
N LEU A 424 11.18 0.82 -2.89
CA LEU A 424 12.34 0.44 -2.09
C LEU A 424 12.93 1.64 -1.36
N CYS A 425 13.10 2.78 -2.04
CA CYS A 425 13.54 4.01 -1.40
C CYS A 425 12.66 4.37 -0.21
N ARG A 426 11.35 4.32 -0.37
CA ARG A 426 10.40 4.63 0.71
C ARG A 426 10.50 3.66 1.88
N ALA A 427 10.65 2.36 1.62
CA ALA A 427 10.85 1.36 2.66
C ALA A 427 12.17 1.60 3.44
N ILE A 428 13.25 1.89 2.71
CA ILE A 428 14.55 2.24 3.30
C ILE A 428 14.45 3.50 4.16
N GLU A 429 13.83 4.56 3.65
CA GLU A 429 13.65 5.83 4.36
C GLU A 429 12.84 5.64 5.65
N GLY A 430 11.76 4.86 5.61
CA GLY A 430 10.96 4.54 6.79
C GLY A 430 11.78 3.87 7.88
N LEU A 431 12.54 2.82 7.53
CA LEU A 431 13.41 2.11 8.48
C LEU A 431 14.54 2.99 9.01
N ARG A 432 15.20 3.77 8.15
CA ARG A 432 16.26 4.71 8.58
C ARG A 432 15.72 5.77 9.52
N LYS A 433 14.60 6.40 9.18
CA LYS A 433 13.94 7.38 10.04
C LYS A 433 13.58 6.80 11.41
N TRP A 434 13.07 5.57 11.43
CA TRP A 434 12.85 4.88 12.70
C TRP A 434 14.17 4.70 13.46
N ALA A 435 15.23 4.20 12.81
CA ALA A 435 16.51 3.92 13.46
C ALA A 435 17.20 5.18 13.98
N GLU A 436 17.13 6.29 13.27
CA GLU A 436 17.66 7.59 13.67
C GLU A 436 16.96 8.16 14.92
N ASN A 437 15.66 7.89 15.06
CA ASN A 437 14.85 8.42 16.15
C ASN A 437 14.63 7.44 17.30
N TYR A 438 15.02 6.17 17.15
CA TYR A 438 14.80 5.16 18.18
C TYR A 438 15.66 5.43 19.42
N GLN A 439 14.98 5.62 20.55
CA GLN A 439 15.60 5.77 21.86
C GLN A 439 15.04 4.69 22.78
N SER A 440 15.90 3.76 23.23
CA SER A 440 15.49 2.82 24.27
C SER A 440 15.54 3.54 25.62
N VAL A 441 14.49 3.38 26.41
CA VAL A 441 14.47 3.87 27.79
C VAL A 441 14.92 2.75 28.73
N SER A 442 15.96 2.97 29.52
CA SER A 442 16.36 2.02 30.54
C SER A 442 15.40 2.04 31.73
N VAL A 443 15.27 0.91 32.44
CA VAL A 443 14.45 0.84 33.67
C VAL A 443 14.95 1.84 34.72
N GLU A 444 16.24 2.18 34.71
CA GLU A 444 16.88 3.16 35.59
C GLU A 444 16.38 4.59 35.32
N GLU A 445 16.10 4.93 34.05
CA GLU A 445 15.54 6.26 33.68
C GLU A 445 14.09 6.42 34.10
N ALA A 446 13.39 5.31 34.32
CA ALA A 446 11.99 5.30 34.78
C ALA A 446 11.86 5.22 36.31
N GLN A 447 12.96 5.27 37.08
CA GLN A 447 12.91 5.25 38.55
C GLN A 447 12.16 6.47 39.08
N GLY A 448 11.07 6.20 39.82
CA GLY A 448 10.16 7.22 40.36
C GLY A 448 8.83 7.33 39.65
N GLY A 449 8.62 6.59 38.55
CA GLY A 449 7.35 6.48 37.87
C GLY A 449 6.40 5.43 38.47
N MET A 450 5.09 5.58 38.20
CA MET A 450 4.10 4.57 38.52
C MET A 450 3.98 3.59 37.34
N VAL A 451 4.18 2.30 37.60
CA VAL A 451 3.92 1.24 36.62
C VAL A 451 2.49 0.76 36.76
N LEU A 452 1.68 1.01 35.74
CA LEU A 452 0.30 0.53 35.68
C LEU A 452 0.24 -0.74 34.81
N PHE A 453 -0.03 -1.88 35.45
CA PHE A 453 -0.32 -3.12 34.73
C PHE A 453 -1.81 -3.20 34.42
N THR A 454 -2.18 -3.19 33.16
CA THR A 454 -3.55 -3.48 32.74
C THR A 454 -3.67 -4.95 32.36
N PHE A 455 -4.45 -5.71 33.13
CA PHE A 455 -4.82 -7.08 32.80
C PHE A 455 -6.25 -7.07 32.26
N GLY A 456 -6.45 -7.55 31.05
CA GLY A 456 -7.79 -7.69 30.50
C GLY A 456 -7.79 -8.10 29.04
N GLN A 457 -8.89 -8.70 28.62
CA GLN A 457 -9.17 -8.94 27.22
C GLN A 457 -9.30 -7.59 26.49
N SER A 458 -9.26 -7.60 25.16
CA SER A 458 -9.29 -6.45 24.23
C SER A 458 -10.23 -5.29 24.56
N ASN A 459 -11.18 -5.49 25.47
CA ASN A 459 -12.10 -4.45 25.94
C ASN A 459 -11.49 -3.42 26.90
N SER A 460 -10.32 -3.68 27.48
CA SER A 460 -9.69 -2.72 28.41
C SER A 460 -8.99 -1.56 27.67
N ALA A 461 -8.69 -1.72 26.40
CA ALA A 461 -8.01 -0.72 25.58
C ALA A 461 -8.97 0.24 24.83
N ASN A 462 -10.27 -0.10 24.70
CA ASN A 462 -11.16 0.57 23.74
C ASN A 462 -12.33 1.39 24.35
N HIS A 463 -12.42 1.57 25.68
CA HIS A 463 -13.57 2.22 26.30
C HIS A 463 -13.28 3.55 27.02
N GLY A 464 -12.20 4.24 26.66
CA GLY A 464 -11.99 5.62 27.09
C GLY A 464 -12.80 6.59 26.24
N ILE A 465 -13.81 7.24 26.84
CA ILE A 465 -14.49 8.38 26.20
C ILE A 465 -13.56 9.59 26.31
N GLY A 466 -12.83 9.90 25.22
CA GLY A 466 -11.95 11.04 25.09
C GLY A 466 -10.45 10.68 25.07
N LYS A 467 -9.66 11.48 24.33
CA LYS A 467 -8.20 11.37 24.38
C LYS A 467 -7.71 11.92 25.72
N TYR A 468 -7.20 11.05 26.57
CA TYR A 468 -6.46 11.45 27.76
C TYR A 468 -5.07 11.90 27.32
N GLN A 469 -4.73 13.15 27.62
CA GLN A 469 -3.34 13.60 27.54
C GLN A 469 -2.73 13.46 28.94
N PRO A 470 -1.81 12.53 29.16
CA PRO A 470 -1.19 12.39 30.47
C PRO A 470 -0.33 13.62 30.78
N GLU A 471 -0.38 14.10 32.03
CA GLU A 471 0.49 15.20 32.51
C GLU A 471 1.95 14.78 32.61
N HIS A 472 2.23 13.47 32.53
CA HIS A 472 3.56 12.88 32.60
C HIS A 472 3.77 11.89 31.47
N GLN A 473 5.02 11.66 31.14
CA GLN A 473 5.41 10.71 30.09
C GLN A 473 4.93 9.28 30.46
N VAL A 474 4.17 8.64 29.56
CA VAL A 474 3.67 7.28 29.74
C VAL A 474 4.52 6.33 28.90
N TYR A 475 4.82 5.18 29.44
CA TYR A 475 5.62 4.15 28.80
C TYR A 475 4.83 2.85 28.70
N ASN A 476 4.95 2.17 27.58
CA ASN A 476 4.49 0.79 27.43
C ASN A 476 5.57 -0.17 27.92
N TYR A 477 5.17 -1.17 28.73
CA TYR A 477 6.08 -2.22 29.18
C TYR A 477 5.91 -3.47 28.32
N PHE A 478 6.98 -3.89 27.68
CA PHE A 478 6.99 -5.09 26.85
C PHE A 478 8.32 -5.83 26.99
N GLU A 479 8.29 -7.15 27.16
CA GLU A 479 9.47 -8.03 27.28
C GLU A 479 10.55 -7.52 28.26
N GLY A 480 10.13 -7.06 29.44
CA GLY A 480 11.06 -6.60 30.48
C GLY A 480 11.54 -5.15 30.34
N ARG A 481 10.94 -4.35 29.44
CA ARG A 481 11.38 -2.98 29.16
C ARG A 481 10.21 -2.01 29.04
N LEU A 482 10.54 -0.71 29.18
CA LEU A 482 9.63 0.42 29.04
C LEU A 482 9.90 1.13 27.71
N TYR A 483 8.84 1.41 26.97
CA TYR A 483 8.86 2.16 25.72
C TYR A 483 7.98 3.39 25.85
N PRO A 484 8.39 4.57 25.36
CA PRO A 484 7.52 5.73 25.34
C PRO A 484 6.24 5.38 24.57
N SER A 485 5.09 5.68 25.16
CA SER A 485 3.82 5.57 24.46
C SER A 485 3.60 6.80 23.58
N SER A 486 3.33 6.57 22.30
CA SER A 486 2.98 7.60 21.32
C SER A 486 1.58 8.14 21.54
#